data_53891f09cabf8a23009045871c682d21
#
_entry.id   53891f09cabf8a23009045871c682d21
#
_cell.length_a   1.000
_cell.length_b   1.000
_cell.length_c   1.000
_cell.angle_alpha   90.00
_cell.angle_beta   90.00
_cell.angle_gamma   90.00
#
_symmetry.space_group_name_H-M   'P 1'
#
loop_
_entity.id
_entity.type
_entity.pdbx_description
1 polymer ?
#
loop_
_entity_poly.entity_id
_entity_poly.type
_entity_poly.pdbx_seq_one_letter_code
_entity_poly.pdbx_strand_id
1 'polypeptide(L)'
;MKIEHIALYVEDLEGARNFFIKYLGAKSNEGYHNPQTDFRSYFLSFEDGARLEIMQRPEMVNLPKEAARTGYAHIAFSVGNREKVDALTAELKADGYDVVSGPRITGDGYYESCIVVMEGNQVEITV
;
A
#
# COMPACT_ATOMS: atom_id res chain seq x y z
N MET A 1 6.95 -5.80 -22.34
CA MET A 1 5.94 -6.18 -21.34
C MET A 1 6.22 -5.36 -20.09
N LYS A 2 5.21 -4.87 -19.39
CA LYS A 2 5.33 -4.12 -18.13
C LYS A 2 4.18 -4.48 -17.20
N ILE A 3 4.36 -4.29 -15.89
CA ILE A 3 3.24 -4.38 -14.94
C ILE A 3 2.36 -3.14 -15.17
N GLU A 4 1.09 -3.36 -15.50
CA GLU A 4 0.14 -2.27 -15.73
C GLU A 4 -0.50 -1.82 -14.42
N HIS A 5 -0.99 -2.78 -13.61
CA HIS A 5 -1.50 -2.53 -12.27
C HIS A 5 -1.37 -3.77 -11.37
N ILE A 6 -1.46 -3.52 -10.07
CA ILE A 6 -1.65 -4.51 -9.02
C ILE A 6 -2.98 -4.20 -8.35
N ALA A 7 -3.74 -5.21 -7.95
CA ALA A 7 -5.04 -5.02 -7.33
C ALA A 7 -5.05 -5.50 -5.88
N LEU A 8 -5.75 -4.76 -5.02
CA LEU A 8 -5.86 -5.00 -3.57
C LEU A 8 -7.32 -4.85 -3.14
N TYR A 9 -7.89 -5.87 -2.49
CA TYR A 9 -9.16 -5.72 -1.77
C TYR A 9 -8.94 -5.05 -0.42
N VAL A 10 -9.82 -4.10 -0.08
CA VAL A 10 -9.80 -3.37 1.20
C VAL A 10 -11.22 -3.28 1.78
N GLU A 11 -11.35 -3.29 3.09
CA GLU A 11 -12.65 -3.18 3.77
C GLU A 11 -13.16 -1.73 3.77
N ASP A 12 -12.27 -0.77 4.02
CA ASP A 12 -12.55 0.67 3.97
C ASP A 12 -11.92 1.28 2.71
N LEU A 13 -12.70 1.32 1.64
CA LEU A 13 -12.23 1.80 0.33
C LEU A 13 -11.80 3.27 0.36
N GLU A 14 -12.58 4.13 1.03
CA GLU A 14 -12.27 5.57 1.14
C GLU A 14 -11.07 5.81 2.07
N GLY A 15 -10.98 5.08 3.18
CA GLY A 15 -9.84 5.14 4.08
C GLY A 15 -8.54 4.70 3.39
N ALA A 16 -8.56 3.61 2.63
CA ALA A 16 -7.41 3.16 1.85
C ALA A 16 -7.01 4.19 0.78
N ARG A 17 -7.98 4.74 0.05
CA ARG A 17 -7.74 5.82 -0.93
C ARG A 17 -7.02 7.01 -0.27
N ASN A 18 -7.54 7.48 0.86
CA ASN A 18 -6.96 8.61 1.59
C ASN A 18 -5.56 8.31 2.12
N PHE A 19 -5.30 7.08 2.57
CA PHE A 19 -3.98 6.63 2.99
C PHE A 19 -2.95 6.80 1.87
N PHE A 20 -3.20 6.23 0.71
CA PHE A 20 -2.27 6.29 -0.42
C PHE A 20 -2.08 7.71 -0.96
N ILE A 21 -3.12 8.54 -0.93
CA ILE A 21 -3.03 9.97 -1.30
C ILE A 21 -2.17 10.72 -0.29
N LYS A 22 -2.47 10.58 1.00
CA LYS A 22 -1.80 11.34 2.07
C LYS A 22 -0.32 11.01 2.20
N TYR A 23 0.00 9.73 2.29
CA TYR A 23 1.36 9.30 2.64
C TYR A 23 2.24 9.00 1.44
N LEU A 24 1.67 8.55 0.33
CA LEU A 24 2.41 8.06 -0.83
C LEU A 24 2.19 8.90 -2.09
N GLY A 25 1.49 10.04 -1.96
CA GLY A 25 1.30 10.99 -3.05
C GLY A 25 0.50 10.46 -4.24
N ALA A 26 -0.34 9.44 -4.02
CA ALA A 26 -1.16 8.87 -5.06
C ALA A 26 -2.15 9.89 -5.65
N LYS A 27 -2.41 9.76 -6.95
CA LYS A 27 -3.50 10.45 -7.65
C LYS A 27 -4.59 9.43 -7.95
N SER A 28 -5.81 9.68 -7.45
CA SER A 28 -6.96 8.80 -7.65
C SER A 28 -7.79 9.24 -8.85
N ASN A 29 -8.33 8.27 -9.58
CA ASN A 29 -9.41 8.53 -10.53
C ASN A 29 -10.74 8.82 -9.79
N GLU A 30 -11.81 9.06 -10.54
CA GLU A 30 -13.18 9.31 -10.03
C GLU A 30 -13.81 8.08 -9.36
N GLY A 31 -13.25 6.89 -9.60
CA GLY A 31 -13.79 5.63 -9.12
C GLY A 31 -14.78 4.97 -10.07
N TYR A 32 -15.06 3.71 -9.77
CA TYR A 32 -16.03 2.89 -10.47
C TYR A 32 -16.98 2.23 -9.47
N HIS A 33 -18.25 2.17 -9.80
CA HIS A 33 -19.27 1.44 -9.07
C HIS A 33 -20.15 0.66 -10.01
N ASN A 34 -20.25 -0.66 -9.79
CA ASN A 34 -21.22 -1.50 -10.48
C ASN A 34 -22.45 -1.67 -9.60
N PRO A 35 -23.61 -1.06 -9.93
CA PRO A 35 -24.79 -1.10 -9.08
C PRO A 35 -25.46 -2.49 -8.98
N GLN A 36 -25.18 -3.39 -9.92
CA GLN A 36 -25.73 -4.75 -9.92
C GLN A 36 -25.01 -5.67 -8.93
N THR A 37 -23.69 -5.51 -8.80
CA THR A 37 -22.83 -6.35 -7.96
C THR A 37 -22.36 -5.64 -6.69
N ASP A 38 -22.57 -4.33 -6.61
CA ASP A 38 -22.00 -3.41 -5.61
C ASP A 38 -20.45 -3.46 -5.53
N PHE A 39 -19.80 -3.90 -6.59
CA PHE A 39 -18.36 -3.79 -6.74
C PHE A 39 -17.96 -2.33 -6.90
N ARG A 40 -16.93 -1.91 -6.17
CA ARG A 40 -16.37 -0.56 -6.21
C ARG A 40 -14.86 -0.61 -6.33
N SER A 41 -14.27 0.34 -7.07
CA SER A 41 -12.82 0.47 -7.14
C SER A 41 -12.37 1.89 -7.40
N TYR A 42 -11.11 2.17 -7.03
CA TYR A 42 -10.33 3.31 -7.46
C TYR A 42 -9.03 2.82 -8.09
N PHE A 43 -8.62 3.49 -9.16
CA PHE A 43 -7.27 3.39 -9.67
C PHE A 43 -6.42 4.54 -9.13
N LEU A 44 -5.30 4.17 -8.54
CA LEU A 44 -4.32 5.08 -7.97
C LEU A 44 -3.08 5.06 -8.86
N SER A 45 -2.64 6.23 -9.30
CA SER A 45 -1.39 6.40 -10.05
C SER A 45 -0.38 7.17 -9.21
N PHE A 46 0.88 6.86 -9.45
CA PHE A 46 2.02 7.49 -8.80
C PHE A 46 2.82 8.27 -9.86
N GLU A 47 3.99 8.79 -9.49
CA GLU A 47 4.83 9.55 -10.41
C GLU A 47 5.26 8.70 -11.61
N ASP A 48 5.59 7.43 -11.38
CA ASP A 48 5.96 6.44 -12.40
C ASP A 48 5.55 5.03 -11.97
N GLY A 49 5.68 4.07 -12.87
CA GLY A 49 5.47 2.65 -12.60
C GLY A 49 4.04 2.16 -12.79
N ALA A 50 3.73 1.06 -12.10
CA ALA A 50 2.41 0.43 -12.14
C ALA A 50 1.38 1.21 -11.34
N ARG A 51 0.12 1.14 -11.78
CA ARG A 51 -1.00 1.65 -10.98
C ARG A 51 -1.35 0.66 -9.86
N LEU A 52 -2.04 1.13 -8.85
CA LEU A 52 -2.67 0.31 -7.82
C LEU A 52 -4.19 0.44 -7.95
N GLU A 53 -4.89 -0.68 -8.12
CA GLU A 53 -6.34 -0.73 -8.00
C GLU A 53 -6.72 -1.16 -6.59
N ILE A 54 -7.45 -0.31 -5.87
CA ILE A 54 -8.06 -0.67 -4.60
C ILE A 54 -9.54 -0.98 -4.82
N MET A 55 -10.00 -2.10 -4.28
CA MET A 55 -11.31 -2.66 -4.61
C MET A 55 -12.09 -3.05 -3.37
N GLN A 56 -13.41 -3.01 -3.48
CA GLN A 56 -14.35 -3.49 -2.47
C GLN A 56 -15.52 -4.21 -3.14
N ARG A 57 -15.99 -5.28 -2.48
CA ARG A 57 -17.20 -6.01 -2.87
C ARG A 57 -17.89 -6.60 -1.63
N PRO A 58 -19.21 -6.90 -1.68
CA PRO A 58 -19.97 -7.31 -0.49
C PRO A 58 -19.46 -8.58 0.20
N GLU A 59 -18.95 -9.56 -0.57
CA GLU A 59 -18.62 -10.90 -0.05
C GLU A 59 -17.14 -11.08 0.27
N MET A 60 -16.49 -10.03 0.77
CA MET A 60 -15.09 -10.12 1.16
C MET A 60 -14.92 -10.82 2.51
N VAL A 61 -13.82 -11.54 2.63
CA VAL A 61 -13.39 -12.17 3.88
C VAL A 61 -11.99 -11.64 4.23
N ASN A 62 -11.87 -11.05 5.41
CA ASN A 62 -10.58 -10.63 5.95
C ASN A 62 -9.97 -11.77 6.77
N LEU A 63 -9.08 -12.54 6.16
CA LEU A 63 -8.34 -13.60 6.82
C LEU A 63 -7.04 -13.07 7.43
N PRO A 64 -6.59 -13.63 8.59
CA PRO A 64 -5.27 -13.33 9.14
C PRO A 64 -4.17 -13.55 8.10
N LYS A 65 -3.20 -12.64 8.06
CA LYS A 65 -2.07 -12.69 7.12
C LYS A 65 -0.79 -13.03 7.88
N GLU A 66 -0.44 -14.30 7.86
CA GLU A 66 0.84 -14.76 8.39
C GLU A 66 2.01 -14.10 7.64
N ALA A 67 3.04 -13.68 8.39
CA ALA A 67 4.19 -12.98 7.81
C ALA A 67 4.93 -13.82 6.76
N ALA A 68 5.08 -15.12 7.01
CA ALA A 68 5.74 -16.06 6.10
C ALA A 68 4.71 -16.97 5.43
N ARG A 69 4.02 -16.45 4.43
CA ARG A 69 3.05 -17.19 3.63
C ARG A 69 3.39 -17.12 2.15
N THR A 70 2.90 -18.06 1.37
CA THR A 70 2.95 -17.97 -0.10
C THR A 70 2.00 -16.88 -0.62
N GLY A 71 2.32 -16.29 -1.77
CA GLY A 71 1.56 -15.22 -2.39
C GLY A 71 2.24 -13.87 -2.26
N TYR A 72 1.50 -12.79 -2.53
CA TYR A 72 2.03 -11.43 -2.41
C TYR A 72 2.33 -11.09 -0.95
N ALA A 73 3.56 -10.62 -0.66
CA ALA A 73 4.00 -10.26 0.67
C ALA A 73 3.76 -8.78 0.99
N HIS A 74 4.25 -7.90 0.13
CA HIS A 74 4.17 -6.44 0.30
C HIS A 74 4.17 -5.72 -1.05
N ILE A 75 3.91 -4.43 -1.01
CA ILE A 75 4.17 -3.49 -2.11
C ILE A 75 5.25 -2.53 -1.64
N ALA A 76 6.32 -2.38 -2.41
CA ALA A 76 7.41 -1.44 -2.10
C ALA A 76 7.24 -0.14 -2.89
N PHE A 77 7.42 0.99 -2.19
CA PHE A 77 7.39 2.34 -2.75
C PHE A 77 8.75 3.00 -2.58
N SER A 78 9.38 3.37 -3.69
CA SER A 78 10.59 4.19 -3.66
C SER A 78 10.22 5.66 -3.41
N VAL A 79 10.85 6.24 -2.39
CA VAL A 79 10.67 7.66 -2.04
C VAL A 79 11.89 8.51 -2.40
N GLY A 80 12.92 7.90 -2.99
CA GLY A 80 14.04 8.54 -3.66
C GLY A 80 15.28 8.81 -2.81
N ASN A 81 15.21 8.86 -1.48
CA ASN A 81 16.39 9.01 -0.62
C ASN A 81 16.10 8.55 0.83
N ARG A 82 17.18 8.37 1.61
CA ARG A 82 17.09 7.86 3.01
C ARG A 82 16.35 8.80 3.94
N GLU A 83 16.54 10.10 3.79
CA GLU A 83 15.88 11.11 4.62
C GLU A 83 14.37 11.05 4.48
N LYS A 84 13.86 10.76 3.29
CA LYS A 84 12.43 10.56 3.05
C LYS A 84 11.92 9.23 3.61
N VAL A 85 12.72 8.16 3.55
CA VAL A 85 12.38 6.90 4.22
C VAL A 85 12.22 7.13 5.73
N ASP A 86 13.19 7.79 6.35
CA ASP A 86 13.16 8.09 7.79
C ASP A 86 11.96 8.97 8.16
N ALA A 87 11.75 10.05 7.43
CA ALA A 87 10.68 11.01 7.71
C ALA A 87 9.29 10.37 7.58
N LEU A 88 9.03 9.66 6.48
CA LEU A 88 7.73 9.01 6.25
C LEU A 88 7.49 7.87 7.24
N THR A 89 8.51 7.10 7.58
CA THR A 89 8.42 6.05 8.61
C THR A 89 8.06 6.65 9.97
N ALA A 90 8.71 7.75 10.34
CA ALA A 90 8.43 8.45 11.60
C ALA A 90 7.00 9.03 11.63
N GLU A 91 6.53 9.61 10.52
CA GLU A 91 5.17 10.12 10.39
C GLU A 91 4.13 9.02 10.53
N LEU A 92 4.27 7.92 9.80
CA LEU A 92 3.37 6.76 9.89
C LEU A 92 3.33 6.18 11.30
N LYS A 93 4.48 6.03 11.96
CA LYS A 93 4.56 5.59 13.35
C LYS A 93 3.84 6.54 14.30
N ALA A 94 4.03 7.84 14.15
CA ALA A 94 3.35 8.86 14.97
C ALA A 94 1.83 8.85 14.76
N ASP A 95 1.37 8.53 13.56
CA ASP A 95 -0.06 8.40 13.21
C ASP A 95 -0.65 7.02 13.60
N GLY A 96 0.14 6.15 14.28
CA GLY A 96 -0.34 4.90 14.88
C GLY A 96 -0.18 3.64 14.01
N TYR A 97 0.55 3.70 12.91
CA TYR A 97 0.86 2.52 12.09
C TYR A 97 2.01 1.72 12.71
N ASP A 98 1.93 0.39 12.62
CA ASP A 98 2.96 -0.50 13.14
C ASP A 98 4.15 -0.58 12.18
N VAL A 99 5.32 -0.15 12.65
CA VAL A 99 6.60 -0.34 11.96
C VAL A 99 7.18 -1.69 12.36
N VAL A 100 7.12 -2.68 11.46
CA VAL A 100 7.58 -4.05 11.76
C VAL A 100 9.07 -4.21 11.54
N SER A 101 9.69 -3.38 10.69
CA SER A 101 11.15 -3.32 10.55
C SER A 101 11.62 -1.97 10.00
N GLY A 102 12.85 -1.62 10.35
CA GLY A 102 13.55 -0.45 9.82
C GLY A 102 13.16 0.89 10.47
N PRO A 103 13.65 2.00 9.90
CA PRO A 103 14.57 2.08 8.76
C PRO A 103 15.91 1.37 9.01
N ARG A 104 16.36 0.59 8.04
CA ARG A 104 17.62 -0.18 8.13
C ARG A 104 18.19 -0.47 6.74
N ILE A 105 19.46 -0.86 6.70
CA ILE A 105 20.05 -1.46 5.50
C ILE A 105 19.78 -2.97 5.57
N THR A 106 19.18 -3.50 4.51
CA THR A 106 18.92 -4.94 4.34
C THR A 106 20.21 -5.69 3.95
N GLY A 107 20.19 -7.03 4.04
CA GLY A 107 21.33 -7.86 3.66
C GLY A 107 21.72 -7.75 2.18
N ASP A 108 20.79 -7.35 1.31
CA ASP A 108 21.00 -7.10 -0.12
C ASP A 108 21.21 -5.61 -0.46
N GLY A 109 21.31 -4.75 0.58
CA GLY A 109 21.79 -3.37 0.45
C GLY A 109 20.72 -2.29 0.27
N TYR A 110 19.43 -2.62 0.34
CA TYR A 110 18.37 -1.63 0.33
C TYR A 110 18.27 -0.89 1.66
N TYR A 111 17.95 0.39 1.59
CA TYR A 111 17.59 1.17 2.77
C TYR A 111 16.08 1.33 2.81
N GLU A 112 15.45 0.69 3.79
CA GLU A 112 14.00 0.59 3.81
C GLU A 112 13.41 0.44 5.21
N SER A 113 12.11 0.65 5.30
CA SER A 113 11.27 0.24 6.42
C SER A 113 10.05 -0.52 5.93
N CYS A 114 9.46 -1.34 6.78
CA CYS A 114 8.24 -2.07 6.50
C CYS A 114 7.15 -1.70 7.52
N ILE A 115 5.98 -1.37 7.02
CA ILE A 115 4.84 -0.83 7.77
C ILE A 115 3.64 -1.74 7.55
N VAL A 116 2.91 -2.09 8.61
CA VAL A 116 1.60 -2.73 8.52
C VAL A 116 0.55 -1.65 8.29
N VAL A 117 -0.23 -1.82 7.25
CA VAL A 117 -1.30 -0.91 6.85
C VAL A 117 -2.67 -1.59 6.95
N MET A 118 -3.68 -1.17 6.17
CA MET A 118 -5.03 -1.72 6.23
C MET A 118 -5.05 -3.26 6.12
N GLU A 119 -5.89 -3.89 6.92
CA GLU A 119 -6.16 -5.35 6.99
C GLU A 119 -4.90 -6.22 7.10
N GLY A 120 -3.85 -5.72 7.75
CA GLY A 120 -2.60 -6.46 7.94
C GLY A 120 -1.74 -6.61 6.68
N ASN A 121 -2.04 -5.85 5.62
CA ASN A 121 -1.16 -5.77 4.47
C ASN A 121 0.10 -4.97 4.81
N GLN A 122 1.19 -5.26 4.11
CA GLN A 122 2.47 -4.60 4.34
C GLN A 122 2.85 -3.71 3.17
N VAL A 123 3.43 -2.58 3.51
CA VAL A 123 4.05 -1.63 2.58
C VAL A 123 5.50 -1.43 3.00
N GLU A 124 6.41 -1.53 2.04
CA GLU A 124 7.79 -1.11 2.22
C GLU A 124 8.00 0.30 1.68
N ILE A 125 8.76 1.08 2.44
CA ILE A 125 9.23 2.42 2.05
C ILE A 125 10.73 2.28 1.81
N THR A 126 11.17 2.48 0.58
CA THR A 126 12.56 2.27 0.18
C THR A 126 13.12 3.47 -0.60
N VAL A 127 14.45 3.48 -0.75
CA VAL A 127 15.14 4.48 -1.60
C VAL A 127 14.93 4.21 -3.08
#